data_feb155fb99e286aeca4803fb382c67d6
#
_entry.id   feb155fb99e286aeca4803fb382c67d6
#
_cell.length_a   1.000
_cell.length_b   1.000
_cell.length_c   1.000
_cell.angle_alpha   90.00
_cell.angle_beta   90.00
_cell.angle_gamma   90.00
#
_symmetry.space_group_name_H-M   'P 1'
#
loop_
_entity.id
_entity.type
_entity.pdbx_description
1 polymer ?
#
loop_
_entity_poly.entity_id
_entity_poly.type
_entity_poly.pdbx_seq_one_letter_code
_entity_poly.pdbx_strand_id
1 'polypeptide(L)'
;MTHSSRIEWCVLAAIAIAIAAFFLGVSYWTAGPMLLVLFLCAYPQSYATTEAGLEVRDALTRRVIPYWAIKRVAPRGRRVRIEHGLASEIRLAPADLAAFMNDLEARTPHLVGRGPELVLRDRYVAYRLGTFGRYIPE
;
A
#
# COMPACT_ATOMS: atom_id res chain seq x y z
N MET A 1 1.37 14.32 0.49
CA MET A 1 2.30 14.68 -0.60
C MET A 1 2.30 13.57 -1.63
N THR A 2 1.79 13.85 -2.78
CA THR A 2 1.70 12.92 -3.90
C THR A 2 3.06 12.79 -4.57
N HIS A 3 3.52 11.56 -4.78
CA HIS A 3 4.71 11.27 -5.58
C HIS A 3 4.46 11.65 -7.05
N SER A 4 4.79 12.87 -7.44
CA SER A 4 4.62 13.37 -8.82
C SER A 4 5.47 12.61 -9.84
N SER A 5 6.66 12.14 -9.46
CA SER A 5 7.62 11.54 -10.39
C SER A 5 7.14 10.23 -11.06
N ARG A 6 6.30 9.42 -10.41
CA ARG A 6 5.77 8.19 -11.01
C ARG A 6 4.64 8.46 -12.01
N ILE A 7 3.82 9.47 -11.73
CA ILE A 7 2.73 9.87 -12.61
C ILE A 7 3.31 10.38 -13.94
N GLU A 8 4.38 11.19 -13.88
CA GLU A 8 5.05 11.70 -15.07
C GLU A 8 5.60 10.59 -15.97
N TRP A 9 6.27 9.58 -15.41
CA TRP A 9 6.78 8.46 -16.18
C TRP A 9 5.68 7.58 -16.77
N CYS A 10 4.59 7.36 -16.04
CA CYS A 10 3.44 6.60 -16.55
C CYS A 10 2.72 7.34 -17.67
N VAL A 11 2.58 8.66 -17.55
CA VAL A 11 1.98 9.49 -18.61
C VAL A 11 2.87 9.49 -19.86
N LEU A 12 4.18 9.65 -19.70
CA LEU A 12 5.13 9.59 -20.81
C LEU A 12 5.14 8.21 -21.49
N ALA A 13 5.11 7.13 -20.71
CA ALA A 13 5.02 5.78 -21.25
C ALA A 13 3.70 5.55 -22.01
N ALA A 14 2.58 6.03 -21.48
CA ALA A 14 1.28 5.93 -22.15
C ALA A 14 1.26 6.71 -23.47
N ILE A 15 1.83 7.91 -23.51
CA ILE A 15 1.96 8.73 -24.73
C ILE A 15 2.85 8.00 -25.73
N ALA A 16 4.01 7.47 -25.31
CA ALA A 16 4.93 6.75 -26.17
C ALA A 16 4.26 5.51 -26.81
N ILE A 17 3.48 4.75 -26.01
CA ILE A 17 2.74 3.59 -26.50
C ILE A 17 1.64 4.00 -27.49
N ALA A 18 0.92 5.09 -27.21
CA ALA A 18 -0.10 5.62 -28.12
C ALA A 18 0.51 6.04 -29.47
N ILE A 19 1.65 6.71 -29.44
CA ILE A 19 2.38 7.12 -30.66
C ILE A 19 2.86 5.87 -31.42
N ALA A 20 3.47 4.91 -30.75
CA ALA A 20 3.92 3.67 -31.37
C ALA A 20 2.76 2.87 -31.99
N ALA A 21 1.62 2.78 -31.30
CA ALA A 21 0.42 2.13 -31.83
C ALA A 21 -0.12 2.84 -33.08
N PHE A 22 -0.06 4.16 -33.13
CA PHE A 22 -0.44 4.94 -34.29
C PHE A 22 0.45 4.64 -35.51
N PHE A 23 1.76 4.61 -35.34
CA PHE A 23 2.71 4.30 -36.42
C PHE A 23 2.66 2.83 -36.88
N LEU A 24 2.31 1.90 -35.99
CA LEU A 24 2.19 0.47 -36.32
C LEU A 24 0.83 0.08 -36.90
N GLY A 25 -0.10 1.05 -37.07
CA GLY A 25 -1.43 0.78 -37.61
C GLY A 25 -2.30 -0.11 -36.72
N VAL A 26 -2.00 -0.19 -35.44
CA VAL A 26 -2.79 -0.98 -34.47
C VAL A 26 -4.18 -0.34 -34.30
N SER A 27 -5.21 -1.16 -34.38
CA SER A 27 -6.59 -0.71 -34.26
C SER A 27 -6.83 -0.01 -32.91
N TYR A 28 -7.53 1.12 -32.91
CA TYR A 28 -7.90 1.86 -31.68
C TYR A 28 -8.69 1.00 -30.69
N TRP A 29 -9.40 -0.02 -31.16
CA TRP A 29 -10.15 -0.96 -30.34
C TRP A 29 -9.27 -1.84 -29.44
N THR A 30 -8.01 -2.08 -29.81
CA THR A 30 -7.05 -2.84 -29.02
C THR A 30 -6.14 -1.93 -28.19
N ALA A 31 -5.79 -0.76 -28.70
CA ALA A 31 -4.94 0.20 -28.00
C ALA A 31 -5.63 0.84 -26.79
N GLY A 32 -6.92 1.18 -26.88
CA GLY A 32 -7.70 1.79 -25.82
C GLY A 32 -7.76 0.93 -24.54
N PRO A 33 -8.23 -0.32 -24.59
CA PRO A 33 -8.25 -1.21 -23.44
C PRO A 33 -6.86 -1.48 -22.86
N MET A 34 -5.84 -1.59 -23.69
CA MET A 34 -4.45 -1.81 -23.22
C MET A 34 -3.91 -0.60 -22.45
N LEU A 35 -4.17 0.61 -22.94
CA LEU A 35 -3.81 1.85 -22.24
C LEU A 35 -4.57 1.99 -20.91
N LEU A 36 -5.85 1.62 -20.88
CA LEU A 36 -6.64 1.62 -19.65
C LEU A 36 -6.06 0.66 -18.61
N VAL A 37 -5.70 -0.56 -19.00
CA VAL A 37 -5.06 -1.55 -18.11
C VAL A 37 -3.73 -1.03 -17.60
N LEU A 38 -2.89 -0.46 -18.46
CA LEU A 38 -1.62 0.14 -18.06
C LEU A 38 -1.82 1.30 -17.09
N PHE A 39 -2.82 2.17 -17.33
CA PHE A 39 -3.15 3.27 -16.44
C PHE A 39 -3.60 2.77 -15.05
N LEU A 40 -4.47 1.75 -15.00
CA LEU A 40 -4.93 1.15 -13.76
C LEU A 40 -3.79 0.47 -12.98
N CYS A 41 -2.89 -0.23 -13.68
CA CYS A 41 -1.72 -0.87 -13.06
C CYS A 41 -0.68 0.14 -12.56
N ALA A 42 -0.55 1.27 -13.24
CA ALA A 42 0.40 2.33 -12.90
C ALA A 42 -0.17 3.35 -11.90
N TYR A 43 -1.47 3.28 -11.59
CA TYR A 43 -2.11 4.22 -10.68
C TYR A 43 -1.44 4.19 -9.31
N PRO A 44 -0.97 5.33 -8.80
CA PRO A 44 -0.27 5.36 -7.53
C PRO A 44 -1.23 5.02 -6.39
N GLN A 45 -0.84 4.05 -5.57
CA GLN A 45 -1.50 3.81 -4.30
C GLN A 45 -1.30 5.02 -3.40
N SER A 46 -2.39 5.58 -2.89
CA SER A 46 -2.35 6.58 -1.84
C SER A 46 -2.73 5.95 -0.50
N TYR A 47 -2.15 6.47 0.58
CA TYR A 47 -2.49 6.03 1.91
C TYR A 47 -2.69 7.23 2.83
N ALA A 48 -3.49 7.06 3.85
CA ALA A 48 -3.69 8.03 4.91
C ALA A 48 -3.83 7.30 6.25
N THR A 49 -3.18 7.82 7.28
CA THR A 49 -3.41 7.40 8.66
C THR A 49 -4.62 8.14 9.20
N THR A 50 -5.66 7.41 9.57
CA THR A 50 -6.90 7.94 10.14
C THR A 50 -7.09 7.42 11.56
N GLU A 51 -8.06 7.94 12.29
CA GLU A 51 -8.38 7.42 13.63
C GLU A 51 -8.92 5.97 13.57
N ALA A 52 -9.63 5.63 12.49
CA ALA A 52 -10.21 4.30 12.30
C ALA A 52 -9.18 3.24 11.86
N GLY A 53 -8.03 3.65 11.31
CA GLY A 53 -7.03 2.75 10.79
C GLY A 53 -6.22 3.34 9.64
N LEU A 54 -5.41 2.50 9.02
CA LEU A 54 -4.65 2.85 7.83
C LEU A 54 -5.56 2.72 6.60
N GLU A 55 -5.91 3.84 6.02
CA GLU A 55 -6.67 3.88 4.77
C GLU A 55 -5.72 3.75 3.58
N VAL A 56 -6.00 2.79 2.72
CA VAL A 56 -5.26 2.58 1.46
C VAL A 56 -6.23 2.70 0.31
N ARG A 57 -5.88 3.53 -0.64
CA ARG A 57 -6.66 3.75 -1.87
C ARG A 57 -5.85 3.32 -3.08
N ASP A 58 -6.41 2.39 -3.81
CA ASP A 58 -5.97 2.00 -5.14
C ASP A 58 -6.84 2.67 -6.20
N ALA A 59 -6.53 2.44 -7.47
CA ALA A 59 -7.34 2.96 -8.60
C ALA A 59 -8.83 2.59 -8.51
N LEU A 60 -9.15 1.41 -7.99
CA LEU A 60 -10.49 0.83 -7.98
C LEU A 60 -11.05 0.57 -6.59
N THR A 61 -10.21 0.57 -5.55
CA THR A 61 -10.62 0.15 -4.22
C THR A 61 -10.13 1.10 -3.14
N ARG A 62 -10.96 1.25 -2.12
CA ARG A 62 -10.62 1.92 -0.88
C ARG A 62 -10.74 0.90 0.25
N ARG A 63 -9.68 0.70 1.00
CA ARG A 63 -9.63 -0.24 2.12
C ARG A 63 -9.16 0.47 3.37
N VAL A 64 -9.81 0.19 4.48
CA VAL A 64 -9.37 0.64 5.81
C VAL A 64 -8.86 -0.58 6.57
N ILE A 65 -7.62 -0.54 6.97
CA ILE A 65 -6.97 -1.59 7.77
C ILE A 65 -6.96 -1.10 9.21
N PRO A 66 -7.75 -1.70 10.10
CA PRO A 66 -7.73 -1.32 11.50
C PRO A 66 -6.34 -1.53 12.10
N TYR A 67 -5.88 -0.62 12.94
CA TYR A 67 -4.54 -0.72 13.54
C TYR A 67 -4.33 -2.02 14.32
N TRP A 68 -5.35 -2.48 15.02
CA TRP A 68 -5.32 -3.75 15.77
C TRP A 68 -5.10 -4.99 14.89
N ALA A 69 -5.40 -4.92 13.60
CA ALA A 69 -5.20 -6.03 12.65
C ALA A 69 -3.78 -6.11 12.09
N ILE A 70 -2.95 -5.09 12.30
CA ILE A 70 -1.57 -5.05 11.82
C ILE A 70 -0.70 -5.94 12.70
N LYS A 71 0.03 -6.89 12.08
CA LYS A 71 0.89 -7.86 12.75
C LYS A 71 2.36 -7.51 12.71
N ARG A 72 2.79 -6.97 11.59
CA ARG A 72 4.18 -6.65 11.35
C ARG A 72 4.29 -5.51 10.36
N VAL A 73 5.26 -4.65 10.58
CA VAL A 73 5.62 -3.57 9.68
C VAL A 73 7.11 -3.65 9.43
N ALA A 74 7.51 -3.98 8.21
CA ALA A 74 8.90 -4.17 7.84
C ALA A 74 9.29 -3.20 6.72
N PRO A 75 10.16 -2.23 6.97
CA PRO A 75 10.71 -1.38 5.91
C PRO A 75 11.64 -2.19 5.01
N ARG A 76 11.51 -1.99 3.70
CA ARG A 76 12.33 -2.61 2.67
C ARG A 76 12.77 -1.54 1.67
N GLY A 77 13.90 -0.93 1.90
CA GLY A 77 14.36 0.23 1.12
C GLY A 77 13.40 1.41 1.26
N ARG A 78 12.83 1.87 0.14
CA ARG A 78 11.83 2.96 0.12
C ARG A 78 10.39 2.49 0.31
N ARG A 79 10.15 1.19 0.49
CA ARG A 79 8.83 0.61 0.67
C ARG A 79 8.67 0.05 2.06
N VAL A 80 7.44 0.00 2.52
CA VAL A 80 7.06 -0.63 3.78
C VAL A 80 6.13 -1.78 3.47
N ARG A 81 6.46 -2.94 3.99
CA ARG A 81 5.62 -4.13 3.97
C ARG A 81 4.83 -4.19 5.26
N ILE A 82 3.52 -4.23 5.16
CA ILE A 82 2.60 -4.32 6.28
C ILE A 82 1.85 -5.64 6.16
N GLU A 83 2.05 -6.51 7.15
CA GLU A 83 1.31 -7.75 7.28
C GLU A 83 0.11 -7.51 8.19
N HIS A 84 -1.08 -7.88 7.74
CA HIS A 84 -2.32 -7.70 8.48
C HIS A 84 -3.29 -8.87 8.29
N GLY A 85 -4.23 -9.02 9.22
CA GLY A 85 -5.21 -10.11 9.16
C GLY A 85 -4.59 -11.50 9.23
N LEU A 86 -5.13 -12.45 8.50
CA LEU A 86 -4.66 -13.85 8.54
C LEU A 86 -3.42 -14.11 7.68
N ALA A 87 -3.39 -13.59 6.47
CA ALA A 87 -2.29 -13.80 5.52
C ALA A 87 -2.20 -12.67 4.48
N SER A 88 -2.76 -11.51 4.78
CA SER A 88 -2.77 -10.38 3.85
C SER A 88 -1.55 -9.51 4.04
N GLU A 89 -1.01 -9.04 2.94
CA GLU A 89 0.15 -8.17 2.88
C GLU A 89 -0.15 -6.96 2.01
N ILE A 90 0.31 -5.80 2.43
CA ILE A 90 0.26 -4.58 1.65
C ILE A 90 1.63 -3.93 1.59
N ARG A 91 1.94 -3.29 0.47
CA ARG A 91 3.21 -2.60 0.26
C ARG A 91 2.95 -1.15 -0.05
N LEU A 92 3.44 -0.29 0.79
CA LEU A 92 3.33 1.16 0.65
C LEU A 92 4.71 1.78 0.40
N ALA A 93 4.72 2.95 -0.23
CA ALA A 93 5.93 3.72 -0.45
C ALA A 93 5.74 5.12 0.16
N PRO A 94 5.91 5.27 1.49
CA PRO A 94 5.78 6.55 2.14
C PRO A 94 6.85 7.53 1.66
N ALA A 95 6.50 8.81 1.58
CA ALA A 95 7.42 9.87 1.21
C ALA A 95 8.48 10.08 2.30
N ASP A 96 8.04 10.06 3.55
CA ASP A 96 8.89 10.07 4.74
C ASP A 96 8.68 8.77 5.53
N LEU A 97 9.64 7.89 5.42
CA LEU A 97 9.61 6.58 6.06
C LEU A 97 9.68 6.70 7.59
N ALA A 98 10.51 7.61 8.11
CA ALA A 98 10.70 7.75 9.54
C ALA A 98 9.44 8.31 10.22
N ALA A 99 8.86 9.36 9.66
CA ALA A 99 7.62 9.94 10.16
C ALA A 99 6.46 8.93 10.10
N PHE A 100 6.36 8.16 9.02
CA PHE A 100 5.35 7.12 8.86
C PHE A 100 5.50 6.00 9.91
N MET A 101 6.72 5.52 10.16
CA MET A 101 6.99 4.47 11.15
C MET A 101 6.67 4.96 12.57
N ASN A 102 7.04 6.19 12.91
CA ASN A 102 6.74 6.78 14.22
C ASN A 102 5.23 6.97 14.45
N ASP A 103 4.50 7.45 13.44
CA ASP A 103 3.03 7.59 13.53
C ASP A 103 2.36 6.24 13.69
N LEU A 104 2.84 5.22 12.96
CA LEU A 104 2.30 3.88 13.04
C LEU A 104 2.60 3.23 14.40
N GLU A 105 3.80 3.38 14.93
CA GLU A 105 4.18 2.89 16.26
C GLU A 105 3.31 3.50 17.36
N ALA A 106 3.05 4.80 17.29
CA ALA A 106 2.17 5.48 18.24
C ALA A 106 0.72 4.95 18.22
N ARG A 107 0.24 4.49 17.05
CA ARG A 107 -1.13 4.00 16.86
C ARG A 107 -1.28 2.49 17.03
N THR A 108 -0.19 1.75 17.13
CA THR A 108 -0.19 0.29 17.27
C THR A 108 0.48 -0.16 18.57
N PRO A 109 -0.16 0.03 19.74
CA PRO A 109 0.46 -0.26 21.05
C PRO A 109 0.78 -1.75 21.25
N HIS A 110 0.21 -2.65 20.45
CA HIS A 110 0.49 -4.09 20.44
C HIS A 110 1.77 -4.46 19.67
N LEU A 111 2.37 -3.52 18.94
CA LEU A 111 3.65 -3.70 18.27
C LEU A 111 4.78 -3.07 19.08
N VAL A 112 5.99 -3.56 18.86
CA VAL A 112 7.21 -3.02 19.44
C VAL A 112 8.30 -2.96 18.38
N GLY A 113 9.10 -1.90 18.41
CA GLY A 113 10.25 -1.76 17.53
C GLY A 113 11.33 -2.81 17.84
N ARG A 114 11.72 -3.57 16.80
CA ARG A 114 12.91 -4.43 16.81
C ARG A 114 13.80 -4.02 15.64
N GLY A 115 14.80 -3.18 15.92
CA GLY A 115 15.57 -2.55 14.85
C GLY A 115 14.69 -1.67 13.97
N PRO A 116 14.73 -1.85 12.63
CA PRO A 116 13.90 -1.06 11.71
C PRO A 116 12.45 -1.55 11.61
N GLU A 117 12.09 -2.69 12.20
CA GLU A 117 10.78 -3.33 12.06
C GLU A 117 9.91 -3.12 13.30
N LEU A 118 8.58 -3.06 13.12
CA LEU A 118 7.60 -3.20 14.18
C LEU A 118 7.07 -4.63 14.17
N VAL A 119 7.14 -5.29 15.30
CA VAL A 119 6.71 -6.69 15.49
C VAL A 119 5.80 -6.81 16.70
N LEU A 120 5.04 -7.88 16.77
CA LEU A 120 4.20 -8.16 17.93
C LEU A 120 4.99 -8.21 19.23
N ARG A 121 4.46 -7.59 20.27
CA ARG A 121 4.95 -7.80 21.65
C ARG A 121 4.64 -9.21 22.08
N ASP A 122 5.55 -9.83 22.85
CA ASP A 122 5.33 -11.19 23.38
C ASP A 122 4.14 -11.29 24.35
N ARG A 123 3.65 -10.12 24.82
CA ARG A 123 2.47 -10.01 25.72
C ARG A 123 1.13 -10.06 25.00
N TYR A 124 1.09 -10.15 23.66
CA TYR A 124 -0.15 -10.13 22.91
C TYR A 124 -0.42 -11.51 22.29
N VAL A 125 -1.63 -11.98 22.49
CA VAL A 125 -2.15 -13.20 21.87
C VAL A 125 -3.02 -12.80 20.68
N ALA A 126 -2.90 -13.53 19.58
CA ALA A 126 -3.72 -13.32 18.40
C ALA A 126 -5.04 -14.08 18.52
N TYR A 127 -6.15 -13.36 18.57
CA TYR A 127 -7.48 -13.93 18.48
C TYR A 127 -8.03 -13.80 17.05
N ARG A 128 -8.62 -14.87 16.56
CA ARG A 128 -9.32 -14.88 15.27
C ARG A 128 -10.78 -14.52 15.50
N LEU A 129 -11.21 -13.39 14.93
CA LEU A 129 -12.60 -12.98 14.84
C LEU A 129 -12.99 -12.97 13.36
N GLY A 130 -13.56 -14.09 12.88
CA GLY A 130 -13.88 -14.23 11.46
C GLY A 130 -12.63 -14.14 10.58
N THR A 131 -12.67 -13.26 9.58
CA THR A 131 -11.56 -13.03 8.63
C THR A 131 -10.42 -12.18 9.22
N PHE A 132 -10.64 -11.53 10.37
CA PHE A 132 -9.66 -10.62 10.99
C PHE A 132 -9.14 -11.19 12.31
N GLY A 133 -7.83 -11.10 12.52
CA GLY A 133 -7.21 -11.37 13.80
C GLY A 133 -7.21 -10.11 14.66
N ARG A 134 -7.64 -10.23 15.92
CA ARG A 134 -7.51 -9.19 16.93
C ARG A 134 -6.43 -9.58 17.92
N TYR A 135 -5.61 -8.62 18.33
CA TYR A 135 -4.54 -8.79 19.29
C TYR A 135 -4.99 -8.25 20.65
N ILE A 136 -4.90 -9.06 21.70
CA ILE A 136 -5.30 -8.72 23.06
C ILE A 136 -4.07 -8.93 23.95
N PRO A 137 -3.76 -8.01 24.87
CA PRO A 137 -2.69 -8.24 25.86
C PRO A 137 -3.05 -9.42 26.77
N GLU A 138 -2.06 -10.24 27.09
CA GLU A 138 -2.17 -11.27 28.11
C GLU A 138 -2.30 -10.68 29.50
#